data_20100d7f81ada3fa092640f29e115b46
#
_entry.id   20100d7f81ada3fa092640f29e115b46
#
_cell.length_a   1.000
_cell.length_b   1.000
_cell.length_c   1.000
_cell.angle_alpha   90.00
_cell.angle_beta   90.00
_cell.angle_gamma   90.00
#
_symmetry.space_group_name_H-M   'P 1'
#
loop_
_entity.id
_entity.type
_entity.pdbx_description
1 polymer ?
#
loop_
_entity_poly.entity_id
_entity_poly.type
_entity_poly.pdbx_seq_one_letter_code
_entity_poly.pdbx_strand_id
1 'polypeptide(L)'
;MENENKVLKTLKPVVRILTLVSIAAGLLAIAILVLFNFSDVFTIYTDDGTKYADGFSYPGYQAIFSGFGNMIIQGYTEATFNIWTFLGCFLPLIGCIVACVMLATNFARRGTNLKKAILEGIVAVCLIFGAFILLNVDKFWIENAKHVEGSYTNYYETYLLPAINGELYFGKDYFPDVTFAVCLIVGIVKAINCGLLLFQKFYARKVNRQSVQVSE
;
A
#
# COMPACT_ATOMS: atom_id res chain seq x y z
N MET A 1 -20.05 18.31 -33.41
CA MET A 1 -19.22 19.34 -32.73
C MET A 1 -19.88 19.93 -31.48
N GLU A 2 -21.13 20.39 -31.53
CA GLU A 2 -21.80 21.00 -30.35
C GLU A 2 -21.95 19.99 -29.18
N ASN A 3 -22.42 18.79 -29.45
CA ASN A 3 -22.55 17.71 -28.46
C ASN A 3 -21.21 17.27 -27.87
N GLU A 4 -20.14 17.24 -28.64
CA GLU A 4 -18.80 16.82 -28.18
C GLU A 4 -18.15 17.87 -27.28
N ASN A 5 -18.35 19.16 -27.58
CA ASN A 5 -17.95 20.24 -26.68
C ASN A 5 -18.74 20.24 -25.37
N LYS A 6 -20.03 19.83 -25.41
CA LYS A 6 -20.88 19.69 -24.23
C LYS A 6 -20.36 18.58 -23.31
N VAL A 7 -19.96 17.42 -23.85
CA VAL A 7 -19.34 16.31 -23.08
C VAL A 7 -18.05 16.75 -22.40
N LEU A 8 -17.15 17.45 -23.10
CA LEU A 8 -15.90 17.97 -22.50
C LEU A 8 -16.16 18.98 -21.38
N LYS A 9 -17.18 19.84 -21.53
CA LYS A 9 -17.58 20.81 -20.48
C LYS A 9 -18.08 20.09 -19.22
N THR A 10 -18.85 19.03 -19.36
CA THR A 10 -19.36 18.22 -18.23
C THR A 10 -18.25 17.39 -17.59
N LEU A 11 -17.33 16.85 -18.38
CA LEU A 11 -16.25 15.98 -17.89
C LEU A 11 -15.20 16.73 -17.04
N LYS A 12 -14.92 18.02 -17.36
CA LYS A 12 -13.92 18.82 -16.63
C LYS A 12 -14.18 18.91 -15.11
N PRO A 13 -15.38 19.28 -14.62
CA PRO A 13 -15.66 19.35 -13.19
C PRO A 13 -15.57 17.96 -12.53
N VAL A 14 -16.06 16.91 -13.20
CA VAL A 14 -16.00 15.53 -12.68
C VAL A 14 -14.56 15.10 -12.45
N VAL A 15 -13.69 15.27 -13.44
CA VAL A 15 -12.25 14.95 -13.32
C VAL A 15 -11.60 15.79 -12.21
N ARG A 16 -11.99 17.05 -12.04
CA ARG A 16 -11.47 17.90 -10.98
C ARG A 16 -11.85 17.41 -9.60
N ILE A 17 -13.11 17.05 -9.39
CA ILE A 17 -13.61 16.51 -8.12
C ILE A 17 -12.91 15.19 -7.81
N LEU A 18 -12.85 14.27 -8.78
CA LEU A 18 -12.21 12.97 -8.57
C LEU A 18 -10.70 13.09 -8.30
N THR A 19 -10.03 14.07 -8.91
CA THR A 19 -8.62 14.36 -8.60
C THR A 19 -8.45 14.82 -7.15
N LEU A 20 -9.37 15.64 -6.61
CA LEU A 20 -9.36 16.03 -5.19
C LEU A 20 -9.61 14.82 -4.28
N VAL A 21 -10.59 13.99 -4.63
CA VAL A 21 -10.85 12.72 -3.90
C VAL A 21 -9.63 11.81 -3.93
N SER A 22 -8.95 11.69 -5.07
CA SER A 22 -7.71 10.90 -5.19
C SER A 22 -6.57 11.44 -4.33
N ILE A 23 -6.44 12.77 -4.17
CA ILE A 23 -5.45 13.38 -3.25
C ILE A 23 -5.82 13.03 -1.81
N ALA A 24 -7.07 13.23 -1.40
CA ALA A 24 -7.51 12.92 -0.04
C ALA A 24 -7.34 11.44 0.31
N ALA A 25 -7.71 10.55 -0.63
CA ALA A 25 -7.50 9.12 -0.50
C ALA A 25 -6.00 8.77 -0.41
N GLY A 26 -5.15 9.42 -1.19
CA GLY A 26 -3.70 9.25 -1.12
C GLY A 26 -3.11 9.65 0.24
N LEU A 27 -3.60 10.74 0.84
CA LEU A 27 -3.21 11.14 2.20
C LEU A 27 -3.64 10.12 3.25
N LEU A 28 -4.83 9.53 3.09
CA LEU A 28 -5.30 8.45 3.96
C LEU A 28 -4.40 7.20 3.83
N ALA A 29 -4.01 6.82 2.61
CA ALA A 29 -3.08 5.71 2.40
C ALA A 29 -1.70 5.98 3.03
N ILE A 30 -1.19 7.21 2.92
CA ILE A 30 0.07 7.61 3.60
C ILE A 30 -0.08 7.41 5.11
N ALA A 31 -1.17 7.91 5.70
CA ALA A 31 -1.39 7.80 7.14
C ALA A 31 -1.45 6.34 7.60
N ILE A 32 -2.22 5.49 6.92
CA ILE A 32 -2.37 4.07 7.31
C ILE A 32 -1.06 3.29 7.13
N LEU A 33 -0.28 3.55 6.07
CA LEU A 33 1.01 2.91 5.82
C LEU A 33 2.07 3.35 6.84
N VAL A 34 2.03 4.60 7.30
CA VAL A 34 2.88 5.06 8.41
C VAL A 34 2.46 4.38 9.71
N LEU A 35 1.16 4.36 10.03
CA LEU A 35 0.63 3.71 11.23
C LEU A 35 0.92 2.20 11.24
N PHE A 36 0.91 1.54 10.09
CA PHE A 36 1.28 0.13 9.97
C PHE A 36 2.64 -0.18 10.59
N ASN A 37 3.61 0.71 10.42
CA ASN A 37 4.95 0.51 10.97
C ASN A 37 4.99 0.55 12.51
N PHE A 38 4.04 1.23 13.15
CA PHE A 38 4.01 1.41 14.60
C PHE A 38 2.93 0.60 15.30
N SER A 39 2.07 -0.09 14.54
CA SER A 39 1.01 -0.93 15.08
C SER A 39 1.44 -2.40 15.06
N ASP A 40 0.94 -3.16 16.04
CA ASP A 40 1.15 -4.61 16.08
C ASP A 40 0.50 -5.26 14.88
N VAL A 41 1.24 -6.12 14.18
CA VAL A 41 0.78 -6.81 12.97
C VAL A 41 0.58 -8.29 13.18
N PHE A 42 1.29 -8.87 14.15
CA PHE A 42 1.07 -10.23 14.63
C PHE A 42 1.58 -10.40 16.06
N THR A 43 1.01 -11.38 16.75
CA THR A 43 1.32 -11.70 18.14
C THR A 43 1.33 -13.21 18.33
N ILE A 44 2.24 -13.71 19.18
CA ILE A 44 2.26 -15.10 19.61
C ILE A 44 1.45 -15.19 20.90
N TYR A 45 0.59 -16.20 21.01
CA TYR A 45 -0.26 -16.46 22.17
C TYR A 45 0.09 -17.81 22.79
N THR A 46 -0.26 -18.00 24.06
CA THR A 46 -0.27 -19.31 24.72
C THR A 46 -1.47 -20.15 24.30
N ASP A 47 -1.50 -21.43 24.63
CA ASP A 47 -2.59 -22.36 24.33
C ASP A 47 -3.95 -21.93 24.91
N ASP A 48 -3.96 -21.13 25.99
CA ASP A 48 -5.16 -20.58 26.61
C ASP A 48 -5.66 -19.31 25.92
N GLY A 49 -5.05 -18.89 24.81
CA GLY A 49 -5.40 -17.69 24.06
C GLY A 49 -4.95 -16.39 24.72
N THR A 50 -4.21 -16.46 25.82
CA THR A 50 -3.64 -15.27 26.45
C THR A 50 -2.39 -14.83 25.72
N LYS A 51 -2.26 -13.52 25.51
CA LYS A 51 -1.08 -12.92 24.92
C LYS A 51 0.13 -13.18 25.85
N TYR A 52 1.24 -13.65 25.31
CA TYR A 52 2.46 -13.71 26.10
C TYR A 52 2.80 -12.31 26.59
N ALA A 53 3.03 -12.21 27.90
CA ALA A 53 3.35 -10.92 28.51
C ALA A 53 4.55 -10.28 27.80
N ASP A 54 4.36 -9.07 27.39
CA ASP A 54 5.37 -8.04 27.10
C ASP A 54 6.53 -8.35 26.14
N GLY A 55 6.38 -9.22 25.14
CA GLY A 55 7.54 -9.42 24.27
C GLY A 55 7.23 -10.03 22.91
N PHE A 56 6.02 -10.48 22.70
CA PHE A 56 5.67 -11.27 21.53
C PHE A 56 4.72 -10.58 20.54
N SER A 57 4.50 -9.28 20.70
CA SER A 57 3.85 -8.45 19.68
C SER A 57 4.90 -7.85 18.74
N TYR A 58 4.65 -7.93 17.47
CA TYR A 58 5.55 -7.46 16.43
C TYR A 58 4.91 -6.32 15.64
N PRO A 59 5.40 -5.08 15.78
CA PRO A 59 4.96 -3.96 14.97
C PRO A 59 5.46 -4.09 13.52
N GLY A 60 4.80 -3.39 12.61
CA GLY A 60 5.08 -3.51 11.18
C GLY A 60 6.53 -3.24 10.80
N TYR A 61 7.21 -2.28 11.45
CA TYR A 61 8.62 -2.03 11.17
C TYR A 61 9.52 -3.23 11.52
N GLN A 62 9.19 -4.01 12.55
CA GLN A 62 9.94 -5.24 12.89
C GLN A 62 9.65 -6.36 11.89
N ALA A 63 8.45 -6.40 11.31
CA ALA A 63 8.15 -7.32 10.23
C ALA A 63 8.94 -7.00 8.93
N ILE A 64 9.45 -5.78 8.79
CA ILE A 64 10.25 -5.33 7.65
C ILE A 64 11.74 -5.40 7.94
N PHE A 65 12.16 -4.77 9.06
CA PHE A 65 13.56 -4.58 9.46
C PHE A 65 13.88 -5.44 10.69
N SER A 66 13.78 -6.71 10.55
CA SER A 66 13.81 -7.67 11.66
C SER A 66 15.07 -7.67 12.55
N GLY A 67 16.10 -6.93 12.23
CA GLY A 67 17.30 -6.76 13.06
C GLY A 67 17.21 -5.72 14.17
N PHE A 68 16.16 -4.89 14.23
CA PHE A 68 16.14 -3.69 15.10
C PHE A 68 15.40 -3.86 16.43
N GLY A 69 14.85 -5.00 16.78
CA GLY A 69 13.85 -4.96 17.83
C GLY A 69 13.93 -5.91 18.98
N ASN A 70 14.70 -6.98 18.95
CA ASN A 70 14.57 -8.00 19.97
C ASN A 70 15.67 -7.97 21.03
N MET A 71 15.86 -6.80 21.63
CA MET A 71 16.54 -6.71 22.92
C MET A 71 15.72 -7.29 24.09
N ILE A 72 14.44 -7.63 23.87
CA ILE A 72 13.54 -8.05 24.95
C ILE A 72 13.70 -9.52 25.29
N ILE A 73 14.09 -10.34 24.34
CA ILE A 73 14.47 -11.73 24.62
C ILE A 73 15.98 -11.83 24.43
N GLN A 74 16.70 -11.87 25.53
CA GLN A 74 18.16 -11.94 25.56
C GLN A 74 18.69 -12.94 24.52
N GLY A 75 19.27 -12.44 23.43
CA GLY A 75 20.05 -13.21 22.50
C GLY A 75 19.30 -13.87 21.34
N TYR A 76 18.07 -13.53 21.04
CA TYR A 76 17.28 -14.21 20.01
C TYR A 76 16.83 -13.30 18.87
N THR A 77 17.09 -13.80 17.71
CA THR A 77 16.60 -13.50 16.37
C THR A 77 17.09 -12.25 15.69
N GLU A 78 18.01 -12.46 14.82
CA GLU A 78 18.10 -11.68 13.59
C GLU A 78 17.20 -12.35 12.53
N ALA A 79 15.90 -12.12 12.55
CA ALA A 79 15.15 -12.32 11.33
C ALA A 79 15.73 -11.36 10.29
N THR A 80 16.01 -11.84 9.10
CA THR A 80 16.64 -11.06 8.04
C THR A 80 15.65 -10.05 7.47
N PHE A 81 16.15 -8.95 6.87
CA PHE A 81 15.35 -7.95 6.17
C PHE A 81 14.36 -8.60 5.20
N ASN A 82 13.07 -8.29 5.35
CA ASN A 82 12.02 -8.82 4.50
C ASN A 82 11.73 -7.88 3.33
N ILE A 83 12.29 -8.22 2.17
CA ILE A 83 12.13 -7.43 0.94
C ILE A 83 10.66 -7.31 0.49
N TRP A 84 9.84 -8.35 0.67
CA TRP A 84 8.44 -8.33 0.25
C TRP A 84 7.63 -7.35 1.08
N THR A 85 7.73 -7.44 2.41
CA THR A 85 7.02 -6.51 3.31
C THR A 85 7.53 -5.08 3.13
N PHE A 86 8.84 -4.90 2.89
CA PHE A 86 9.41 -3.59 2.54
C PHE A 86 8.78 -3.02 1.27
N LEU A 87 8.76 -3.78 0.17
CA LEU A 87 8.15 -3.34 -1.09
C LEU A 87 6.66 -3.10 -0.94
N GLY A 88 5.96 -3.95 -0.18
CA GLY A 88 4.52 -3.81 0.08
C GLY A 88 4.16 -2.55 0.85
N CYS A 89 5.03 -2.07 1.74
CA CYS A 89 4.81 -0.88 2.55
C CYS A 89 5.39 0.39 1.90
N PHE A 90 6.69 0.41 1.61
CA PHE A 90 7.40 1.64 1.23
C PHE A 90 7.17 2.05 -0.22
N LEU A 91 7.02 1.11 -1.14
CA LEU A 91 6.76 1.45 -2.54
C LEU A 91 5.42 2.19 -2.71
N PRO A 92 4.28 1.71 -2.15
CA PRO A 92 3.03 2.46 -2.15
C PRO A 92 3.13 3.78 -1.38
N LEU A 93 3.84 3.82 -0.25
CA LEU A 93 4.01 5.02 0.56
C LEU A 93 4.69 6.14 -0.25
N ILE A 94 5.84 5.86 -0.84
CA ILE A 94 6.58 6.81 -1.69
C ILE A 94 5.73 7.20 -2.90
N GLY A 95 5.10 6.23 -3.54
CA GLY A 95 4.21 6.48 -4.67
C GLY A 95 3.08 7.43 -4.33
N CYS A 96 2.41 7.25 -3.19
CA CYS A 96 1.35 8.14 -2.71
C CYS A 96 1.86 9.54 -2.41
N ILE A 97 3.02 9.69 -1.76
CA ILE A 97 3.62 11.00 -1.49
C ILE A 97 3.89 11.74 -2.80
N VAL A 98 4.57 11.10 -3.75
CA VAL A 98 4.88 11.69 -5.06
C VAL A 98 3.60 12.06 -5.82
N ALA A 99 2.59 11.19 -5.82
CA ALA A 99 1.31 11.47 -6.48
C ALA A 99 0.58 12.65 -5.84
N CYS A 100 0.49 12.71 -4.51
CA CYS A 100 -0.16 13.81 -3.80
C CYS A 100 0.53 15.14 -4.08
N VAL A 101 1.86 15.20 -4.00
CA VAL A 101 2.63 16.41 -4.30
C VAL A 101 2.44 16.83 -5.77
N MET A 102 2.53 15.90 -6.70
CA MET A 102 2.39 16.18 -8.13
C MET A 102 0.98 16.63 -8.49
N LEU A 103 -0.05 16.01 -7.93
CA LEU A 103 -1.44 16.41 -8.15
C LEU A 103 -1.73 17.78 -7.52
N ALA A 104 -1.28 18.04 -6.29
CA ALA A 104 -1.48 19.29 -5.60
C ALA A 104 -0.77 20.46 -6.31
N THR A 105 0.49 20.30 -6.68
CA THR A 105 1.27 21.35 -7.37
C THR A 105 0.77 21.63 -8.78
N ASN A 106 0.30 20.61 -9.49
CA ASN A 106 -0.25 20.74 -10.84
C ASN A 106 -1.75 21.03 -10.87
N PHE A 107 -2.43 21.02 -9.73
CA PHE A 107 -3.83 21.42 -9.64
C PHE A 107 -4.01 22.90 -10.00
N ALA A 108 -3.02 23.74 -9.60
CA ALA A 108 -2.97 25.15 -9.94
C ALA A 108 -2.42 25.40 -11.37
N ARG A 109 -1.65 24.50 -11.95
CA ARG A 109 -1.07 24.61 -13.29
C ARG A 109 -1.78 23.67 -14.26
N ARG A 110 -2.05 24.14 -15.48
CA ARG A 110 -2.65 23.35 -16.58
C ARG A 110 -1.67 22.31 -17.14
N GLY A 111 -1.16 21.39 -16.32
CA GLY A 111 -0.23 20.32 -16.74
C GLY A 111 -0.92 19.24 -17.57
N THR A 112 -0.11 18.48 -18.36
CA THR A 112 -0.63 17.42 -19.24
C THR A 112 -1.26 16.27 -18.44
N ASN A 113 -2.52 15.97 -18.69
CA ASN A 113 -3.26 14.91 -18.00
C ASN A 113 -2.61 13.51 -18.14
N LEU A 114 -1.77 13.30 -19.15
CA LEU A 114 -1.11 12.00 -19.37
C LEU A 114 -0.12 11.64 -18.25
N LYS A 115 0.76 12.57 -17.85
CA LYS A 115 1.74 12.30 -16.79
C LYS A 115 1.05 12.00 -15.46
N LYS A 116 -0.04 12.73 -15.18
CA LYS A 116 -0.88 12.49 -14.00
C LYS A 116 -1.55 11.12 -14.06
N ALA A 117 -2.12 10.76 -15.21
CA ALA A 117 -2.78 9.48 -15.39
C ALA A 117 -1.80 8.30 -15.21
N ILE A 118 -0.62 8.37 -15.83
CA ILE A 118 0.42 7.32 -15.69
C ILE A 118 0.83 7.17 -14.22
N LEU A 119 1.09 8.27 -13.53
CA LEU A 119 1.47 8.24 -12.11
C LEU A 119 0.36 7.63 -11.25
N GLU A 120 -0.89 8.05 -11.41
CA GLU A 120 -2.05 7.48 -10.71
C GLU A 120 -2.20 5.97 -10.98
N GLY A 121 -1.98 5.54 -12.23
CA GLY A 121 -2.01 4.13 -12.60
C GLY A 121 -0.90 3.31 -11.90
N ILE A 122 0.33 3.82 -11.89
CA ILE A 122 1.46 3.16 -11.22
C ILE A 122 1.17 3.04 -9.72
N VAL A 123 0.73 4.14 -9.08
CA VAL A 123 0.44 4.14 -7.63
C VAL A 123 -0.74 3.22 -7.30
N ALA A 124 -1.76 3.15 -8.16
CA ALA A 124 -2.87 2.20 -8.00
C ALA A 124 -2.38 0.75 -7.97
N VAL A 125 -1.51 0.37 -8.91
CA VAL A 125 -0.92 -0.97 -8.96
C VAL A 125 -0.07 -1.24 -7.72
N CYS A 126 0.78 -0.29 -7.31
CA CYS A 126 1.61 -0.42 -6.11
C CYS A 126 0.78 -0.60 -4.84
N LEU A 127 -0.33 0.16 -4.70
CA LEU A 127 -1.24 0.06 -3.55
C LEU A 127 -1.95 -1.29 -3.50
N ILE A 128 -2.49 -1.73 -4.63
CA ILE A 128 -3.21 -3.02 -4.70
C ILE A 128 -2.23 -4.17 -4.41
N PHE A 129 -1.06 -4.18 -5.05
CA PHE A 129 -0.04 -5.19 -4.81
C PHE A 129 0.47 -5.17 -3.37
N GLY A 130 0.79 -3.98 -2.85
CA GLY A 130 1.22 -3.78 -1.46
C GLY A 130 0.17 -4.23 -0.46
N ALA A 131 -1.12 -3.96 -0.72
CA ALA A 131 -2.22 -4.41 0.13
C ALA A 131 -2.20 -5.93 0.34
N PHE A 132 -2.05 -6.71 -0.74
CA PHE A 132 -1.99 -8.18 -0.64
C PHE A 132 -0.74 -8.69 0.09
N ILE A 133 0.40 -8.01 -0.05
CA ILE A 133 1.60 -8.34 0.71
C ILE A 133 1.37 -8.08 2.20
N LEU A 134 0.87 -6.90 2.56
CA LEU A 134 0.66 -6.51 3.95
C LEU A 134 -0.44 -7.34 4.64
N LEU A 135 -1.42 -7.83 3.88
CA LEU A 135 -2.41 -8.78 4.37
C LEU A 135 -1.79 -10.10 4.83
N ASN A 136 -0.69 -10.53 4.20
CA ASN A 136 0.01 -11.78 4.48
C ASN A 136 1.39 -11.54 5.11
N VAL A 137 1.56 -10.44 5.84
CA VAL A 137 2.83 -10.07 6.45
C VAL A 137 3.37 -11.16 7.39
N ASP A 138 2.49 -11.80 8.13
CA ASP A 138 2.78 -12.94 9.01
C ASP A 138 3.43 -14.10 8.26
N LYS A 139 2.89 -14.48 7.11
CA LYS A 139 3.42 -15.57 6.29
C LYS A 139 4.79 -15.24 5.71
N PHE A 140 4.97 -14.02 5.21
CA PHE A 140 6.27 -13.58 4.69
C PHE A 140 7.33 -13.51 5.79
N TRP A 141 6.93 -13.10 7.00
CA TRP A 141 7.82 -13.05 8.14
C TRP A 141 8.22 -14.46 8.59
N ILE A 142 7.27 -15.40 8.74
CA ILE A 142 7.54 -16.81 9.09
C ILE A 142 8.47 -17.45 8.07
N GLU A 143 8.20 -17.27 6.77
CA GLU A 143 9.04 -17.85 5.72
C GLU A 143 10.47 -17.29 5.77
N ASN A 144 10.62 -16.01 6.04
CA ASN A 144 11.92 -15.38 6.20
C ASN A 144 12.67 -15.90 7.44
N ALA A 145 11.96 -16.11 8.56
CA ALA A 145 12.53 -16.60 9.81
C ALA A 145 13.08 -18.04 9.70
N LYS A 146 12.54 -18.87 8.80
CA LYS A 146 13.03 -20.24 8.54
C LYS A 146 14.45 -20.30 7.97
N HIS A 147 14.91 -19.22 7.36
CA HIS A 147 16.21 -19.15 6.67
C HIS A 147 17.30 -18.48 7.49
N VAL A 148 17.06 -18.24 8.78
CA VAL A 148 18.07 -17.66 9.67
C VAL A 148 19.04 -18.77 10.12
N GLU A 149 20.31 -18.69 9.68
CA GLU A 149 21.38 -19.58 10.10
C GLU A 149 22.09 -19.05 11.35
N GLY A 150 22.45 -19.94 12.28
CA GLY A 150 23.28 -19.64 13.45
C GLY A 150 22.75 -20.17 14.78
N SER A 151 23.35 -19.76 15.91
CA SER A 151 23.00 -20.19 17.27
C SER A 151 21.58 -19.81 17.76
N TYR A 152 20.77 -19.31 16.88
CA TYR A 152 19.40 -18.81 17.08
C TYR A 152 18.31 -19.79 16.66
N THR A 153 18.66 -21.03 16.33
CA THR A 153 17.73 -22.13 16.04
C THR A 153 16.72 -22.32 17.17
N ASN A 154 17.10 -22.02 18.40
CA ASN A 154 16.23 -22.20 19.56
C ASN A 154 14.94 -21.35 19.52
N TYR A 155 14.94 -20.13 18.96
CA TYR A 155 13.71 -19.34 18.88
C TYR A 155 12.73 -19.92 17.86
N TYR A 156 13.25 -20.27 16.69
CA TYR A 156 12.44 -20.92 15.66
C TYR A 156 11.88 -22.25 16.16
N GLU A 157 12.73 -23.09 16.77
CA GLU A 157 12.34 -24.40 17.29
C GLU A 157 11.43 -24.31 18.53
N THR A 158 11.68 -23.34 19.41
CA THR A 158 10.96 -23.24 20.69
C THR A 158 9.61 -22.54 20.56
N TYR A 159 9.49 -21.54 19.68
CA TYR A 159 8.29 -20.70 19.63
C TYR A 159 7.62 -20.68 18.26
N LEU A 160 8.39 -20.54 17.18
CA LEU A 160 7.80 -20.45 15.84
C LEU A 160 7.35 -21.80 15.29
N LEU A 161 8.16 -22.82 15.42
CA LEU A 161 7.83 -24.16 14.94
C LEU A 161 6.61 -24.74 15.66
N PRO A 162 6.49 -24.67 17.00
CA PRO A 162 5.26 -25.03 17.69
C PRO A 162 4.04 -24.22 17.26
N ALA A 163 4.20 -22.90 17.04
CA ALA A 163 3.12 -22.04 16.54
C ALA A 163 2.68 -22.43 15.12
N ILE A 164 3.64 -22.76 14.25
CA ILE A 164 3.37 -23.23 12.88
C ILE A 164 2.68 -24.59 12.88
N ASN A 165 3.08 -25.47 13.81
CA ASN A 165 2.49 -26.80 13.97
C ASN A 165 1.13 -26.79 14.70
N GLY A 166 0.68 -25.65 15.18
CA GLY A 166 -0.58 -25.50 15.91
C GLY A 166 -0.49 -25.83 17.39
N GLU A 167 0.70 -26.01 17.94
CA GLU A 167 0.95 -26.23 19.38
C GLU A 167 0.88 -24.91 20.17
N LEU A 168 1.24 -23.80 19.51
CA LEU A 168 1.05 -22.44 20.02
C LEU A 168 0.19 -21.66 19.07
N TYR A 169 -0.63 -20.75 19.56
CA TYR A 169 -1.45 -19.90 18.71
C TYR A 169 -0.63 -18.73 18.21
N PHE A 170 -0.48 -18.64 16.89
CA PHE A 170 0.08 -17.49 16.20
C PHE A 170 -1.06 -16.67 15.61
N GLY A 171 -1.31 -15.50 16.19
CA GLY A 171 -2.40 -14.61 15.79
C GLY A 171 -1.91 -13.45 14.93
N LYS A 172 -2.50 -13.28 13.76
CA LYS A 172 -2.40 -12.04 13.02
C LYS A 172 -3.30 -11.00 13.71
N ASP A 173 -2.75 -9.83 14.01
CA ASP A 173 -3.54 -8.71 14.54
C ASP A 173 -4.45 -8.12 13.46
N TYR A 174 -5.45 -7.32 13.86
CA TYR A 174 -6.43 -6.75 12.92
C TYR A 174 -5.87 -5.65 12.01
N PHE A 175 -4.74 -5.05 12.38
CA PHE A 175 -4.21 -3.88 11.68
C PHE A 175 -3.76 -4.18 10.24
N PRO A 176 -3.16 -5.32 9.90
CA PRO A 176 -2.94 -5.73 8.51
C PRO A 176 -4.22 -5.78 7.67
N ASP A 177 -5.34 -6.23 8.23
CA ASP A 177 -6.63 -6.29 7.53
C ASP A 177 -7.19 -4.88 7.26
N VAL A 178 -7.07 -3.96 8.22
CA VAL A 178 -7.43 -2.55 8.05
C VAL A 178 -6.56 -1.90 6.98
N THR A 179 -5.23 -2.14 7.02
CA THR A 179 -4.29 -1.61 6.04
C THR A 179 -4.60 -2.14 4.64
N PHE A 180 -4.88 -3.43 4.52
CA PHE A 180 -5.32 -4.06 3.27
C PHE A 180 -6.56 -3.36 2.70
N ALA A 181 -7.61 -3.24 3.51
CA ALA A 181 -8.88 -2.65 3.06
C ALA A 181 -8.69 -1.19 2.60
N VAL A 182 -7.98 -0.38 3.37
CA VAL A 182 -7.72 1.02 3.01
C VAL A 182 -6.88 1.13 1.75
N CYS A 183 -5.77 0.41 1.64
CA CYS A 183 -4.90 0.45 0.47
C CYS A 183 -5.61 -0.06 -0.79
N LEU A 184 -6.45 -1.09 -0.67
CA LEU A 184 -7.24 -1.60 -1.78
C LEU A 184 -8.26 -0.57 -2.27
N ILE A 185 -9.04 0.05 -1.37
CA ILE A 185 -10.02 1.08 -1.71
C ILE A 185 -9.32 2.27 -2.36
N VAL A 186 -8.22 2.75 -1.78
CA VAL A 186 -7.45 3.88 -2.35
C VAL A 186 -6.87 3.52 -3.72
N GLY A 187 -6.36 2.30 -3.88
CA GLY A 187 -5.88 1.78 -5.16
C GLY A 187 -6.96 1.82 -6.24
N ILE A 188 -8.18 1.40 -5.91
CA ILE A 188 -9.34 1.47 -6.82
C ILE A 188 -9.68 2.93 -7.18
N VAL A 189 -9.72 3.84 -6.20
CA VAL A 189 -9.99 5.28 -6.44
C VAL A 189 -8.95 5.86 -7.41
N LYS A 190 -7.67 5.55 -7.22
CA LYS A 190 -6.60 5.98 -8.10
C LYS A 190 -6.69 5.38 -9.50
N ALA A 191 -7.06 4.11 -9.63
CA ALA A 191 -7.31 3.47 -10.92
C ALA A 191 -8.45 4.15 -11.69
N ILE A 192 -9.56 4.47 -11.02
CA ILE A 192 -10.68 5.20 -11.62
C ILE A 192 -10.24 6.60 -12.07
N ASN A 193 -9.48 7.33 -11.24
CA ASN A 193 -8.96 8.65 -11.60
C ASN A 193 -8.02 8.57 -12.81
N CYS A 194 -7.13 7.58 -12.85
CA CYS A 194 -6.28 7.28 -14.01
C CYS A 194 -7.11 7.10 -15.28
N GLY A 195 -8.14 6.24 -15.24
CA GLY A 195 -9.02 5.98 -16.37
C GLY A 195 -9.72 7.22 -16.89
N LEU A 196 -10.27 8.06 -16.00
CA LEU A 196 -10.93 9.31 -16.37
C LEU A 196 -9.98 10.36 -16.95
N LEU A 197 -8.76 10.47 -16.41
CA LEU A 197 -7.73 11.36 -16.95
C LEU A 197 -7.30 10.93 -18.37
N LEU A 198 -7.16 9.63 -18.62
CA LEU A 198 -6.88 9.09 -19.95
C LEU A 198 -8.04 9.33 -20.88
N PHE A 199 -9.27 9.03 -20.47
CA PHE A 199 -10.48 9.26 -21.28
C PHE A 199 -10.59 10.72 -21.68
N GLN A 200 -10.45 11.65 -20.73
CA GLN A 200 -10.50 13.10 -21.03
C GLN A 200 -9.46 13.50 -22.09
N LYS A 201 -8.23 12.98 -21.99
CA LYS A 201 -7.18 13.29 -22.94
C LYS A 201 -7.45 12.75 -24.34
N PHE A 202 -7.86 11.48 -24.45
CA PHE A 202 -8.14 10.87 -25.75
C PHE A 202 -9.35 11.51 -26.41
N TYR A 203 -10.39 11.78 -25.62
CA TYR A 203 -11.59 12.44 -26.13
C TYR A 203 -11.31 13.86 -26.63
N ALA A 204 -10.53 14.65 -25.88
CA ALA A 204 -10.11 15.98 -26.31
C ALA A 204 -9.29 15.96 -27.62
N ARG A 205 -8.45 14.95 -27.81
CA ARG A 205 -7.69 14.76 -29.06
C ARG A 205 -8.60 14.44 -30.25
N LYS A 206 -9.61 13.59 -30.03
CA LYS A 206 -10.59 13.25 -31.08
C LYS A 206 -11.34 14.48 -31.55
N VAL A 207 -11.88 15.28 -30.61
CA VAL A 207 -12.62 16.51 -30.91
C VAL A 207 -11.75 17.51 -31.70
N ASN A 208 -10.49 17.72 -31.28
CA ASN A 208 -9.59 18.65 -31.99
C ASN A 208 -9.25 18.18 -33.41
N ARG A 209 -9.10 16.87 -33.65
CA ARG A 209 -8.86 16.35 -35.02
C ARG A 209 -10.05 16.59 -35.96
N GLN A 210 -11.28 16.39 -35.46
CA GLN A 210 -12.49 16.61 -36.23
C GLN A 210 -12.69 18.10 -36.57
N SER A 211 -12.31 19.02 -35.67
CA SER A 211 -12.41 20.45 -35.90
C SER A 211 -11.45 20.94 -37.01
N VAL A 212 -10.28 20.33 -37.16
CA VAL A 212 -9.32 20.68 -38.22
C VAL A 212 -9.79 20.17 -39.58
N GLN A 213 -10.36 18.95 -39.65
CA GLN A 213 -10.88 18.39 -40.91
C GLN A 213 -12.10 19.09 -41.46
N VAL A 214 -12.87 19.84 -40.66
CA VAL A 214 -14.04 20.58 -41.10
C VAL A 214 -13.67 22.02 -41.53
N SER A 215 -12.46 22.48 -41.24
CA SER A 215 -11.95 23.81 -41.59
C SER A 215 -11.11 23.84 -42.89
N GLU A 216 -10.83 22.68 -43.45
CA GLU A 216 -10.29 22.50 -44.83
C GLU A 216 -11.44 22.24 -45.82
#